data_2876c95bebd1714539f5c291e7a2c58d
#
_entry.id   2876c95bebd1714539f5c291e7a2c58d
#
_cell.length_a   1.000
_cell.length_b   1.000
_cell.length_c   1.000
_cell.angle_alpha   90.00
_cell.angle_beta   90.00
_cell.angle_gamma   90.00
#
_symmetry.space_group_name_H-M   'P 1'
#
loop_
_entity.id
_entity.type
_entity.pdbx_description
1 polymer ?
#
loop_
_entity_poly.entity_id
_entity_poly.type
_entity_poly.pdbx_seq_one_letter_code
_entity_poly.pdbx_strand_id
1 'polypeptide(L)'
;MKINGNEIRPGNVIEHKGGLWVAVKAHAVKPGKGPAYAQVELKNVIDGTKLNERFRSSETVERVRLEQNDYQFLYAQGDMLVFMDTDTYDQIELPVEFLEERAAFLQEGMKVMVESHEGKPIGVAIPEQVTLQVVEADPVVKGQTAASSYKPAKLENGVRILVPPFVVAGERVVVDTNELTYVRRAE
;
A
#
# COMPACT_ATOMS: atom_id res chain seq x y z
N MET A 1 23.42 2.61 -5.23
CA MET A 1 24.14 1.40 -5.69
C MET A 1 23.68 1.07 -7.11
N LYS A 2 24.62 0.99 -8.03
CA LYS A 2 24.31 0.65 -9.43
C LYS A 2 23.97 -0.83 -9.55
N ILE A 3 22.87 -1.13 -10.24
CA ILE A 3 22.46 -2.49 -10.59
C ILE A 3 22.18 -2.57 -12.08
N ASN A 4 22.22 -3.76 -12.62
CA ASN A 4 21.87 -3.99 -14.02
C ASN A 4 20.35 -4.09 -14.21
N GLY A 5 19.88 -3.82 -15.43
CA GLY A 5 18.45 -3.92 -15.73
C GLY A 5 17.84 -5.26 -15.37
N ASN A 6 18.56 -6.36 -15.55
CA ASN A 6 18.12 -7.70 -15.20
C ASN A 6 18.11 -7.99 -13.69
N GLU A 7 18.65 -7.10 -12.88
CA GLU A 7 18.65 -7.22 -11.42
C GLU A 7 17.50 -6.46 -10.75
N ILE A 8 16.73 -5.70 -11.51
CA ILE A 8 15.55 -4.98 -10.96
C ILE A 8 14.50 -6.00 -10.51
N ARG A 9 14.03 -5.84 -9.28
CA ARG A 9 12.99 -6.67 -8.68
C ARG A 9 11.84 -5.80 -8.18
N PRO A 10 10.62 -6.33 -8.11
CA PRO A 10 9.51 -5.61 -7.49
C PRO A 10 9.87 -5.13 -6.09
N GLY A 11 9.52 -3.88 -5.77
CA GLY A 11 9.87 -3.23 -4.52
C GLY A 11 11.16 -2.42 -4.56
N ASN A 12 12.01 -2.62 -5.56
CA ASN A 12 13.21 -1.78 -5.72
C ASN A 12 12.82 -0.35 -6.10
N VAL A 13 13.49 0.62 -5.51
CA VAL A 13 13.37 2.03 -5.89
C VAL A 13 14.58 2.41 -6.71
N ILE A 14 14.35 2.98 -7.88
CA ILE A 14 15.42 3.38 -8.80
C ILE A 14 15.28 4.85 -9.17
N GLU A 15 16.43 5.47 -9.48
CA GLU A 15 16.44 6.77 -10.12
C GLU A 15 16.23 6.58 -11.63
N HIS A 16 15.28 7.30 -12.19
CA HIS A 16 14.96 7.23 -13.61
C HIS A 16 14.33 8.53 -14.08
N LYS A 17 14.81 9.07 -15.18
CA LYS A 17 14.28 10.32 -15.76
C LYS A 17 14.14 11.46 -14.74
N GLY A 18 15.12 11.60 -13.86
CA GLY A 18 15.15 12.69 -12.87
C GLY A 18 14.22 12.50 -11.68
N GLY A 19 13.58 11.33 -11.53
CA GLY A 19 12.68 11.02 -10.43
C GLY A 19 13.00 9.69 -9.76
N LEU A 20 12.28 9.41 -8.68
CA LEU A 20 12.35 8.14 -7.98
C LEU A 20 11.12 7.30 -8.34
N TRP A 21 11.37 6.04 -8.68
CA TRP A 21 10.34 5.11 -9.13
C TRP A 21 10.48 3.79 -8.41
N VAL A 22 9.37 3.24 -7.96
CA VAL A 22 9.33 1.88 -7.40
C VAL A 22 8.93 0.91 -8.51
N ALA A 23 9.69 -0.19 -8.62
CA ALA A 23 9.36 -1.26 -9.54
C ALA A 23 8.16 -2.05 -8.97
N VAL A 24 7.08 -2.11 -9.74
CA VAL A 24 5.86 -2.85 -9.38
C VAL A 24 5.91 -4.25 -9.96
N LYS A 25 6.34 -4.37 -11.20
CA LYS A 25 6.52 -5.64 -11.90
C LYS A 25 7.80 -5.61 -12.71
N ALA A 26 8.47 -6.75 -12.82
CA ALA A 26 9.66 -6.90 -13.63
C ALA A 26 9.67 -8.28 -14.29
N HIS A 27 9.84 -8.30 -15.61
CA HIS A 27 9.88 -9.52 -16.41
C HIS A 27 11.12 -9.52 -17.30
N ALA A 28 11.88 -10.59 -17.25
CA ALA A 28 12.99 -10.80 -18.18
C ALA A 28 12.46 -11.32 -19.52
N VAL A 29 12.88 -10.70 -20.62
CA VAL A 29 12.52 -11.09 -21.97
C VAL A 29 13.78 -11.39 -22.76
N LYS A 30 13.83 -12.60 -23.34
CA LYS A 30 14.91 -13.02 -24.25
C LYS A 30 14.29 -13.21 -25.64
N PRO A 31 14.38 -12.20 -26.51
CA PRO A 31 13.85 -12.34 -27.86
C PRO A 31 14.68 -13.34 -28.67
N GLY A 32 14.08 -13.98 -29.64
CA GLY A 32 14.77 -14.88 -30.56
C GLY A 32 15.85 -14.21 -31.38
N LYS A 33 15.69 -12.92 -31.64
CA LYS A 33 16.67 -12.03 -32.27
C LYS A 33 16.77 -10.74 -31.46
N GLY A 34 17.98 -10.31 -31.14
CA GLY A 34 18.24 -9.10 -30.40
C GLY A 34 18.67 -9.33 -28.96
N PRO A 35 19.10 -8.27 -28.26
CA PRO A 35 19.59 -8.37 -26.88
C PRO A 35 18.44 -8.65 -25.89
N ALA A 36 18.76 -9.33 -24.82
CA ALA A 36 17.84 -9.53 -23.70
C ALA A 36 17.54 -8.20 -23.01
N TYR A 37 16.32 -8.06 -22.51
CA TYR A 37 15.90 -6.87 -21.77
C TYR A 37 14.95 -7.22 -20.63
N ALA A 38 14.78 -6.28 -19.71
CA ALA A 38 13.80 -6.35 -18.65
C ALA A 38 12.65 -5.40 -18.97
N GLN A 39 11.42 -5.90 -18.93
CA GLN A 39 10.21 -5.10 -19.01
C GLN A 39 9.78 -4.78 -17.58
N VAL A 40 9.81 -3.51 -17.21
CA VAL A 40 9.56 -3.08 -15.83
C VAL A 40 8.40 -2.10 -15.81
N GLU A 41 7.42 -2.39 -14.97
CA GLU A 41 6.35 -1.44 -14.62
C GLU A 41 6.81 -0.64 -13.41
N LEU A 42 6.89 0.67 -13.59
CA LEU A 42 7.34 1.61 -12.57
C LEU A 42 6.19 2.48 -12.09
N LYS A 43 6.24 2.84 -10.81
CA LYS A 43 5.32 3.81 -10.21
C LYS A 43 6.14 4.91 -9.56
N ASN A 44 5.84 6.17 -9.90
CA ASN A 44 6.50 7.31 -9.28
C ASN A 44 6.17 7.35 -7.80
N VAL A 45 7.19 7.50 -6.95
CA VAL A 45 7.00 7.46 -5.49
C VAL A 45 6.30 8.69 -4.94
N ILE A 46 6.31 9.81 -5.67
CA ILE A 46 5.72 11.08 -5.23
C ILE A 46 4.30 11.24 -5.75
N ASP A 47 4.09 11.15 -7.07
CA ASP A 47 2.81 11.43 -7.71
C ASP A 47 1.99 10.19 -8.10
N GLY A 48 2.57 9.00 -7.97
CA GLY A 48 1.89 7.74 -8.31
C GLY A 48 1.76 7.45 -9.80
N THR A 49 2.34 8.27 -10.67
CA THR A 49 2.31 8.06 -12.12
C THR A 49 2.91 6.71 -12.48
N LYS A 50 2.26 5.97 -13.36
CA LYS A 50 2.74 4.67 -13.84
C LYS A 50 3.49 4.83 -15.15
N LEU A 51 4.54 4.04 -15.31
CA LEU A 51 5.38 4.04 -16.50
C LEU A 51 5.87 2.63 -16.78
N ASN A 52 5.78 2.20 -18.03
CA ASN A 52 6.37 0.94 -18.47
C ASN A 52 7.67 1.26 -19.23
N GLU A 53 8.77 0.70 -18.76
CA GLU A 53 10.09 0.91 -19.36
C GLU A 53 10.76 -0.41 -19.67
N ARG A 54 11.60 -0.37 -20.71
CA ARG A 54 12.49 -1.45 -21.08
C ARG A 54 13.90 -1.09 -20.72
N PHE A 55 14.54 -1.94 -19.95
CA PHE A 55 15.96 -1.81 -19.64
C PHE A 55 16.72 -2.94 -20.30
N ARG A 56 17.79 -2.64 -21.02
CA ARG A 56 18.68 -3.71 -21.49
C ARG A 56 19.22 -4.46 -20.28
N SER A 57 19.38 -5.77 -20.40
CA SER A 57 19.87 -6.58 -19.28
C SER A 57 21.20 -6.07 -18.70
N SER A 58 22.05 -5.52 -19.53
CA SER A 58 23.35 -4.95 -19.15
C SER A 58 23.32 -3.45 -18.84
N GLU A 59 22.19 -2.77 -19.06
CA GLU A 59 22.04 -1.35 -18.74
C GLU A 59 22.06 -1.15 -17.23
N THR A 60 22.79 -0.14 -16.77
CA THR A 60 22.86 0.13 -15.33
C THR A 60 21.85 1.20 -14.91
N VAL A 61 21.23 1.00 -13.76
CA VAL A 61 20.36 1.97 -13.10
C VAL A 61 20.80 2.17 -11.67
N GLU A 62 20.52 3.34 -11.11
CA GLU A 62 20.83 3.63 -9.71
C GLU A 62 19.68 3.13 -8.82
N ARG A 63 19.96 2.14 -7.98
CA ARG A 63 19.04 1.68 -6.94
C ARG A 63 19.21 2.54 -5.70
N VAL A 64 18.11 3.05 -5.18
CA VAL A 64 18.07 3.93 -4.03
C VAL A 64 17.52 3.17 -2.84
N ARG A 65 18.17 3.30 -1.69
CA ARG A 65 17.68 2.79 -0.42
C ARG A 65 16.94 3.91 0.30
N LEU A 66 15.68 3.65 0.67
CA LEU A 66 14.89 4.59 1.43
C LEU A 66 15.16 4.42 2.92
N GLU A 67 15.20 5.52 3.65
CA GLU A 67 15.23 5.51 5.11
C GLU A 67 13.82 5.17 5.62
N GLN A 68 13.73 4.31 6.63
CA GLN A 68 12.48 3.91 7.23
C GLN A 68 12.53 4.23 8.71
N ASN A 69 11.56 5.02 9.18
CA ASN A 69 11.46 5.40 10.58
C ASN A 69 10.06 5.11 11.10
N ASP A 70 9.98 4.69 12.36
CA ASP A 70 8.72 4.42 13.02
C ASP A 70 8.11 5.72 13.54
N TYR A 71 6.85 5.91 13.18
CA TYR A 71 6.03 7.02 13.61
C TYR A 71 4.73 6.51 14.22
N GLN A 72 4.07 7.39 14.92
CA GLN A 72 2.75 7.13 15.51
C GLN A 72 1.76 8.14 14.94
N PHE A 73 0.62 7.65 14.45
CA PHE A 73 -0.44 8.54 14.00
C PHE A 73 -1.09 9.25 15.18
N LEU A 74 -1.21 10.57 15.10
CA LEU A 74 -1.84 11.36 16.15
C LEU A 74 -3.28 11.74 15.77
N TYR A 75 -3.45 12.53 14.71
CA TYR A 75 -4.75 13.00 14.27
C TYR A 75 -4.70 13.50 12.82
N ALA A 76 -5.87 13.62 12.22
CA ALA A 76 -6.05 14.28 10.93
C ALA A 76 -6.49 15.73 11.14
N GLN A 77 -5.93 16.63 10.34
CA GLN A 77 -6.30 18.04 10.33
C GLN A 77 -6.50 18.48 8.89
N GLY A 78 -7.77 18.62 8.49
CA GLY A 78 -8.10 18.88 7.10
C GLY A 78 -7.65 17.76 6.19
N ASP A 79 -6.88 18.10 5.17
CA ASP A 79 -6.28 17.14 4.23
C ASP A 79 -4.85 16.73 4.61
N MET A 80 -4.43 17.04 5.84
CA MET A 80 -3.13 16.68 6.39
C MET A 80 -3.28 15.64 7.51
N LEU A 81 -2.30 14.75 7.57
CA LEU A 81 -2.19 13.73 8.62
C LEU A 81 -0.98 14.06 9.49
N VAL A 82 -1.17 14.07 10.81
CA VAL A 82 -0.11 14.40 11.77
C VAL A 82 0.44 13.13 12.39
N PHE A 83 1.75 12.96 12.30
CA PHE A 83 2.48 11.82 12.86
C PHE A 83 3.57 12.30 13.80
N MET A 84 3.92 11.48 14.77
CA MET A 84 4.99 11.75 15.73
C MET A 84 6.06 10.66 15.63
N ASP A 85 7.32 11.09 15.52
CA ASP A 85 8.46 10.16 15.56
C ASP A 85 8.50 9.49 16.95
N THR A 86 8.57 8.17 16.97
CA THR A 86 8.54 7.42 18.23
C THR A 86 9.84 7.54 19.04
N ASP A 87 10.93 7.95 18.41
CA ASP A 87 12.23 8.12 19.06
C ASP A 87 12.49 9.57 19.50
N THR A 88 12.24 10.52 18.59
CA THR A 88 12.56 11.94 18.83
C THR A 88 11.36 12.76 19.33
N TYR A 89 10.14 12.23 19.19
CA TYR A 89 8.87 12.90 19.47
C TYR A 89 8.58 14.12 18.58
N ASP A 90 9.36 14.31 17.53
CA ASP A 90 9.09 15.35 16.54
C ASP A 90 7.83 15.01 15.76
N GLN A 91 7.04 16.04 15.48
CA GLN A 91 5.81 15.90 14.71
C GLN A 91 6.04 16.31 13.26
N ILE A 92 5.44 15.55 12.34
CA ILE A 92 5.43 15.87 10.93
C ILE A 92 3.99 15.85 10.40
N GLU A 93 3.74 16.66 9.38
CA GLU A 93 2.47 16.68 8.66
C GLU A 93 2.68 16.13 7.26
N LEU A 94 1.86 15.15 6.86
CA LEU A 94 1.91 14.55 5.53
C LEU A 94 0.54 14.65 4.87
N PRO A 95 0.49 14.88 3.54
CA PRO A 95 -0.77 14.91 2.83
C PRO A 95 -1.51 13.58 2.90
N VAL A 96 -2.84 13.63 2.98
CA VAL A 96 -3.69 12.44 2.97
C VAL A 96 -3.51 11.61 1.69
N GLU A 97 -3.09 12.23 0.60
CA GLU A 97 -2.80 11.58 -0.69
C GLU A 97 -1.73 10.51 -0.59
N PHE A 98 -0.84 10.57 0.40
CA PHE A 98 0.16 9.50 0.61
C PHE A 98 -0.49 8.14 0.92
N LEU A 99 -1.66 8.14 1.52
CA LEU A 99 -2.39 6.92 1.86
C LEU A 99 -3.66 6.73 1.02
N GLU A 100 -4.20 7.81 0.45
CA GLU A 100 -5.44 7.79 -0.31
C GLU A 100 -6.57 7.13 0.51
N GLU A 101 -7.22 6.11 -0.03
CA GLU A 101 -8.31 5.40 0.64
C GLU A 101 -7.88 4.72 1.94
N ARG A 102 -6.60 4.35 2.05
CA ARG A 102 -6.06 3.69 3.24
C ARG A 102 -5.99 4.61 4.46
N ALA A 103 -6.09 5.93 4.25
CA ALA A 103 -6.11 6.89 5.36
C ALA A 103 -7.29 6.62 6.33
N ALA A 104 -8.38 6.05 5.85
CA ALA A 104 -9.53 5.70 6.68
C ALA A 104 -9.23 4.61 7.72
N PHE A 105 -8.16 3.84 7.55
CA PHE A 105 -7.75 2.81 8.50
C PHE A 105 -6.87 3.33 9.63
N LEU A 106 -6.44 4.60 9.57
CA LEU A 106 -5.63 5.18 10.62
C LEU A 106 -6.45 5.32 11.91
N GLN A 107 -5.84 4.92 13.02
CA GLN A 107 -6.39 5.05 14.36
C GLN A 107 -5.40 5.80 15.23
N GLU A 108 -5.90 6.63 16.16
CA GLU A 108 -5.05 7.34 17.10
C GLU A 108 -4.11 6.37 17.82
N GLY A 109 -2.84 6.69 17.81
CA GLY A 109 -1.81 5.84 18.40
C GLY A 109 -1.29 4.71 17.52
N MET A 110 -1.82 4.54 16.30
CA MET A 110 -1.38 3.50 15.39
C MET A 110 0.08 3.73 14.98
N LYS A 111 0.87 2.67 15.06
CA LYS A 111 2.26 2.70 14.56
C LYS A 111 2.27 2.56 13.05
N VAL A 112 3.00 3.45 12.41
CA VAL A 112 3.20 3.46 10.96
C VAL A 112 4.69 3.57 10.68
N MET A 113 5.08 3.29 9.44
CA MET A 113 6.44 3.47 8.98
C MET A 113 6.47 4.56 7.93
N VAL A 114 7.29 5.59 8.14
CA VAL A 114 7.49 6.65 7.16
C VAL A 114 8.76 6.37 6.38
N GLU A 115 8.64 6.32 5.07
CA GLU A 115 9.77 6.16 4.16
C GLU A 115 10.23 7.53 3.67
N SER A 116 11.53 7.76 3.74
CA SER A 116 12.14 9.04 3.39
C SER A 116 13.35 8.85 2.50
N HIS A 117 13.62 9.85 1.69
CA HIS A 117 14.82 9.94 0.88
C HIS A 117 15.48 11.30 1.14
N GLU A 118 16.75 11.28 1.58
CA GLU A 118 17.50 12.49 1.93
C GLU A 118 16.73 13.43 2.87
N GLY A 119 16.11 12.85 3.90
CA GLY A 119 15.35 13.58 4.91
C GLY A 119 13.94 14.00 4.48
N LYS A 120 13.55 13.77 3.22
CA LYS A 120 12.22 14.13 2.73
C LYS A 120 11.29 12.92 2.75
N PRO A 121 10.15 12.98 3.48
CA PRO A 121 9.17 11.90 3.45
C PRO A 121 8.58 11.71 2.06
N ILE A 122 8.49 10.46 1.61
CA ILE A 122 7.94 10.11 0.30
C ILE A 122 6.83 9.07 0.36
N GLY A 123 6.64 8.41 1.48
CA GLY A 123 5.59 7.42 1.64
C GLY A 123 5.33 7.05 3.07
N VAL A 124 4.16 6.47 3.31
CA VAL A 124 3.74 5.96 4.62
C VAL A 124 3.22 4.54 4.44
N ALA A 125 3.75 3.62 5.23
CA ALA A 125 3.26 2.25 5.29
C ALA A 125 2.46 2.06 6.59
N ILE A 126 1.21 1.62 6.45
CA ILE A 126 0.36 1.27 7.59
C ILE A 126 0.38 -0.26 7.79
N PRO A 127 -0.07 -0.77 8.95
CA PRO A 127 -0.16 -2.21 9.14
C PRO A 127 -0.96 -2.87 8.01
N GLU A 128 -0.48 -4.01 7.52
CA GLU A 128 -1.14 -4.73 6.43
C GLU A 128 -2.54 -5.22 6.79
N GLN A 129 -2.76 -5.51 8.07
CA GLN A 129 -4.03 -5.98 8.56
C GLN A 129 -4.48 -5.18 9.77
N VAL A 130 -5.77 -4.85 9.80
CA VAL A 130 -6.42 -4.18 10.92
C VAL A 130 -7.71 -4.92 11.27
N THR A 131 -8.11 -4.84 12.54
CA THR A 131 -9.36 -5.40 13.01
C THR A 131 -10.38 -4.30 13.20
N LEU A 132 -11.52 -4.42 12.53
CA LEU A 132 -12.59 -3.43 12.56
C LEU A 132 -13.95 -4.11 12.75
N GLN A 133 -14.87 -3.39 13.37
CA GLN A 133 -16.25 -3.86 13.56
C GLN A 133 -17.07 -3.56 12.29
N VAL A 134 -17.86 -4.55 11.90
CA VAL A 134 -18.88 -4.37 10.87
C VAL A 134 -20.08 -3.65 11.49
N VAL A 135 -20.46 -2.51 10.96
CA VAL A 135 -21.58 -1.71 11.47
C VAL A 135 -22.86 -1.92 10.66
N GLU A 136 -22.72 -2.27 9.39
CA GLU A 136 -23.85 -2.59 8.50
C GLU A 136 -23.49 -3.78 7.62
N ALA A 137 -24.36 -4.77 7.57
CA ALA A 137 -24.29 -5.89 6.62
C ALA A 137 -25.68 -6.45 6.42
N ASP A 138 -25.97 -6.90 5.21
CA ASP A 138 -27.25 -7.56 4.94
C ASP A 138 -27.38 -8.84 5.78
N PRO A 139 -28.56 -9.12 6.33
CA PRO A 139 -28.78 -10.34 7.11
C PRO A 139 -28.66 -11.58 6.24
N VAL A 140 -28.31 -12.71 6.90
CA VAL A 140 -28.32 -14.02 6.24
C VAL A 140 -29.77 -14.39 5.94
N VAL A 141 -30.09 -14.63 4.66
CA VAL A 141 -31.41 -15.08 4.25
C VAL A 141 -31.47 -16.60 4.29
N LYS A 142 -32.36 -17.14 5.14
CA LYS A 142 -32.60 -18.59 5.21
C LYS A 142 -33.13 -19.09 3.85
N GLY A 143 -32.54 -20.16 3.33
CA GLY A 143 -32.98 -20.80 2.10
C GLY A 143 -32.32 -20.31 0.84
N GLN A 144 -31.48 -19.28 0.90
CA GLN A 144 -30.51 -19.07 -0.16
C GLN A 144 -29.47 -20.18 -0.03
N THR A 145 -29.47 -21.05 -1.03
CA THR A 145 -28.32 -21.93 -1.23
C THR A 145 -27.10 -21.05 -1.05
N ALA A 146 -26.16 -21.52 -0.28
CA ALA A 146 -24.91 -20.84 -0.06
C ALA A 146 -24.16 -20.62 -1.38
N ALA A 147 -24.77 -19.87 -2.28
CA ALA A 147 -24.03 -19.22 -3.33
C ALA A 147 -22.99 -18.43 -2.56
N SER A 148 -21.76 -18.83 -2.75
CA SER A 148 -20.54 -18.27 -2.19
C SER A 148 -20.33 -16.80 -2.53
N SER A 149 -21.37 -16.06 -2.85
CA SER A 149 -21.34 -14.66 -3.21
C SER A 149 -21.15 -13.80 -1.96
N TYR A 150 -20.06 -13.06 -1.96
CA TYR A 150 -19.83 -12.07 -0.93
C TYR A 150 -20.88 -10.97 -1.01
N LYS A 151 -21.15 -10.34 0.11
CA LYS A 151 -22.10 -9.25 0.23
C LYS A 151 -21.42 -7.97 0.71
N PRO A 152 -21.94 -6.79 0.36
CA PRO A 152 -21.41 -5.54 0.88
C PRO A 152 -21.60 -5.42 2.38
N ALA A 153 -20.57 -4.88 3.04
CA ALA A 153 -20.61 -4.55 4.46
C ALA A 153 -19.93 -3.20 4.67
N LYS A 154 -20.40 -2.44 5.65
CA LYS A 154 -19.80 -1.19 6.05
C LYS A 154 -19.05 -1.38 7.36
N LEU A 155 -17.81 -0.94 7.40
CA LEU A 155 -16.97 -0.99 8.59
C LEU A 155 -17.13 0.28 9.42
N GLU A 156 -16.73 0.21 10.69
CA GLU A 156 -16.82 1.32 11.64
C GLU A 156 -16.08 2.58 11.21
N ASN A 157 -15.08 2.45 10.32
CA ASN A 157 -14.36 3.59 9.73
C ASN A 157 -15.04 4.16 8.48
N GLY A 158 -16.21 3.67 8.10
CA GLY A 158 -16.94 4.11 6.93
C GLY A 158 -16.58 3.44 5.62
N VAL A 159 -15.55 2.60 5.59
CA VAL A 159 -15.14 1.88 4.39
C VAL A 159 -16.10 0.73 4.11
N ARG A 160 -16.44 0.54 2.85
CA ARG A 160 -17.26 -0.59 2.40
C ARG A 160 -16.37 -1.67 1.78
N ILE A 161 -16.59 -2.91 2.23
CA ILE A 161 -15.89 -4.09 1.71
C ILE A 161 -16.90 -5.20 1.40
N LEU A 162 -16.45 -6.19 0.66
CA LEU A 162 -17.21 -7.42 0.45
C LEU A 162 -16.83 -8.43 1.53
N VAL A 163 -17.84 -9.04 2.15
CA VAL A 163 -17.66 -10.05 3.20
C VAL A 163 -18.42 -11.31 2.84
N PRO A 164 -18.01 -12.48 3.39
CA PRO A 164 -18.79 -13.71 3.23
C PRO A 164 -20.22 -13.56 3.74
N PRO A 165 -21.17 -14.35 3.21
CA PRO A 165 -22.60 -14.24 3.58
C PRO A 165 -22.89 -14.40 5.08
N PHE A 166 -22.04 -15.13 5.81
CA PHE A 166 -22.25 -15.42 7.24
C PHE A 166 -21.86 -14.25 8.17
N VAL A 167 -21.18 -13.24 7.66
CA VAL A 167 -20.78 -12.08 8.47
C VAL A 167 -21.98 -11.19 8.70
N VAL A 168 -22.22 -10.82 9.96
CA VAL A 168 -23.34 -9.96 10.37
C VAL A 168 -22.83 -8.70 11.08
N ALA A 169 -23.69 -7.69 11.15
CA ALA A 169 -23.37 -6.46 11.86
C ALA A 169 -23.07 -6.76 13.33
N GLY A 170 -22.08 -6.06 13.88
CA GLY A 170 -21.60 -6.28 15.25
C GLY A 170 -20.38 -7.19 15.34
N GLU A 171 -20.10 -7.98 14.32
CA GLU A 171 -18.91 -8.83 14.30
C GLU A 171 -17.65 -8.01 13.99
N ARG A 172 -16.53 -8.46 14.53
CA ARG A 172 -15.21 -7.89 14.22
C ARG A 172 -14.55 -8.75 13.15
N VAL A 173 -13.94 -8.09 12.18
CA VAL A 173 -13.26 -8.75 11.06
C VAL A 173 -11.87 -8.18 10.88
N VAL A 174 -10.98 -9.02 10.36
CA VAL A 174 -9.65 -8.62 9.96
C VAL A 174 -9.69 -8.24 8.48
N VAL A 175 -9.16 -7.08 8.17
CA VAL A 175 -9.18 -6.49 6.82
C VAL A 175 -7.77 -6.25 6.35
N ASP A 176 -7.49 -6.58 5.10
CA ASP A 176 -6.25 -6.21 4.42
C ASP A 176 -6.34 -4.75 3.98
N THR A 177 -5.42 -3.92 4.47
CA THR A 177 -5.45 -2.47 4.22
C THR A 177 -4.93 -2.09 2.84
N ASN A 178 -4.16 -2.95 2.18
CA ASN A 178 -3.66 -2.71 0.82
C ASN A 178 -4.70 -3.08 -0.23
N GLU A 179 -5.31 -4.25 -0.07
CA GLU A 179 -6.32 -4.76 -1.03
C GLU A 179 -7.73 -4.26 -0.70
N LEU A 180 -7.96 -3.72 0.50
CA LEU A 180 -9.28 -3.32 1.01
C LEU A 180 -10.25 -4.49 1.02
N THR A 181 -9.78 -5.65 1.47
CA THR A 181 -10.52 -6.91 1.43
C THR A 181 -10.63 -7.57 2.79
N TYR A 182 -11.69 -8.36 2.95
CA TYR A 182 -11.89 -9.22 4.11
C TYR A 182 -10.84 -10.34 4.13
N VAL A 183 -10.24 -10.57 5.30
CA VAL A 183 -9.29 -11.67 5.52
C VAL A 183 -9.93 -12.80 6.30
N ARG A 184 -10.46 -12.50 7.49
CA ARG A 184 -11.10 -13.48 8.39
C ARG A 184 -11.90 -12.79 9.49
N ARG A 185 -12.70 -13.56 10.21
CA ARG A 185 -13.28 -13.07 11.47
C ARG A 185 -12.17 -12.86 12.49
N ALA A 186 -12.31 -11.84 13.33
CA ALA A 186 -11.45 -11.67 14.48
C ALA A 186 -11.87 -12.64 15.60
N GLU A 187 -10.88 -13.19 16.32
CA GLU A 187 -11.13 -14.01 17.49
C GLU A 187 -11.45 -13.17 18.73
#